data_16a0458b45615c29267c75cb20d4058b
#
_entry.id   16a0458b45615c29267c75cb20d4058b
#
_cell.length_a   1.000
_cell.length_b   1.000
_cell.length_c   1.000
_cell.angle_alpha   90.00
_cell.angle_beta   90.00
_cell.angle_gamma   90.00
#
_symmetry.space_group_name_H-M   'P 1'
#
loop_
_entity.id
_entity.type
_entity.pdbx_description
1 polymer ?
#
loop_
_entity_poly.entity_id
_entity_poly.type
_entity_poly.pdbx_seq_one_letter_code
_entity_poly.pdbx_strand_id
1 'polypeptide(L)'
;VSLTNGFSMRFGDAFTLVGAFFYAAHIVVVARFSSDKDPVLLTILQFGMAAVLSWIVALFTAKFPSEVPASAIWGILYLAFFATGAAMLLQNVGQKFTEPVSASILLSLESVFGVIVSAICGAEQLTPKICAGFVLIFISVIVSETKLSFLRKKK
;
A
#
# COMPACT_ATOMS: atom_id res chain seq x y z
N VAL A 1 15.17 -0.84 1.29
CA VAL A 1 16.58 -1.28 1.33
C VAL A 1 17.43 -0.08 1.70
N SER A 2 17.96 -0.07 2.92
CA SER A 2 18.85 1.00 3.39
C SER A 2 20.25 0.80 2.81
N LEU A 3 20.60 1.57 1.76
CA LEU A 3 21.90 1.53 1.09
C LEU A 3 22.96 2.35 1.84
N THR A 4 22.96 2.34 3.16
CA THR A 4 23.84 3.23 3.92
C THR A 4 25.28 2.73 4.08
N ASN A 5 25.58 1.45 4.00
CA ASN A 5 26.98 0.96 4.05
C ASN A 5 27.08 -0.51 3.58
N GLY A 6 26.97 -0.72 2.26
CA GLY A 6 27.03 -2.06 1.68
C GLY A 6 25.68 -2.78 1.62
N PHE A 7 25.57 -3.76 0.75
CA PHE A 7 24.38 -4.58 0.53
C PHE A 7 24.16 -5.53 1.73
N SER A 8 23.72 -5.00 2.88
CA SER A 8 23.31 -5.83 4.01
C SER A 8 21.79 -5.82 4.12
N MET A 9 21.15 -6.93 3.76
CA MET A 9 19.71 -7.13 4.04
C MET A 9 19.53 -7.24 5.56
N ARG A 10 18.79 -6.30 6.14
CA ARG A 10 18.32 -6.43 7.52
C ARG A 10 17.18 -7.43 7.57
N PHE A 11 16.99 -8.08 8.71
CA PHE A 11 15.89 -9.01 8.93
C PHE A 11 14.51 -8.38 8.60
N GLY A 12 14.33 -7.10 8.90
CA GLY A 12 13.13 -6.34 8.52
C GLY A 12 12.91 -6.20 7.01
N ASP A 13 14.00 -6.11 6.21
CA ASP A 13 13.88 -6.03 4.74
C ASP A 13 13.32 -7.33 4.17
N ALA A 14 13.68 -8.49 4.75
CA ALA A 14 13.11 -9.78 4.35
C ALA A 14 11.62 -9.86 4.62
N PHE A 15 11.16 -9.40 5.80
CA PHE A 15 9.72 -9.31 6.10
C PHE A 15 8.97 -8.38 5.15
N THR A 16 9.57 -7.24 4.79
CA THR A 16 8.99 -6.31 3.83
C THR A 16 8.82 -6.96 2.46
N LEU A 17 9.80 -7.74 2.00
CA LEU A 17 9.69 -8.47 0.73
C LEU A 17 8.58 -9.53 0.77
N VAL A 18 8.48 -10.29 1.86
CA VAL A 18 7.38 -11.26 2.06
C VAL A 18 6.03 -10.53 2.07
N GLY A 19 5.93 -9.41 2.78
CA GLY A 19 4.73 -8.56 2.79
C GLY A 19 4.36 -8.06 1.40
N ALA A 20 5.34 -7.59 0.62
CA ALA A 20 5.13 -7.14 -0.76
C ALA A 20 4.60 -8.26 -1.67
N PHE A 21 5.09 -9.49 -1.50
CA PHE A 21 4.59 -10.66 -2.23
C PHE A 21 3.11 -10.91 -1.91
N PHE A 22 2.73 -10.93 -0.63
CA PHE A 22 1.33 -11.11 -0.23
C PHE A 22 0.45 -9.95 -0.68
N TYR A 23 0.96 -8.72 -0.67
CA TYR A 23 0.24 -7.56 -1.17
C TYR A 23 -0.02 -7.65 -2.68
N ALA A 24 0.99 -8.06 -3.46
CA ALA A 24 0.82 -8.30 -4.89
C ALA A 24 -0.22 -9.41 -5.17
N ALA A 25 -0.15 -10.52 -4.42
CA ALA A 25 -1.15 -11.58 -4.51
C ALA A 25 -2.56 -11.06 -4.17
N HIS A 26 -2.69 -10.23 -3.13
CA HIS A 26 -3.95 -9.59 -2.76
C HIS A 26 -4.54 -8.76 -3.90
N ILE A 27 -3.74 -7.90 -4.57
CA ILE A 27 -4.19 -7.10 -5.71
C ILE A 27 -4.74 -7.98 -6.82
N VAL A 28 -4.04 -9.07 -7.18
CA VAL A 28 -4.46 -10.00 -8.23
C VAL A 28 -5.76 -10.73 -7.85
N VAL A 29 -5.87 -11.19 -6.60
CA VAL A 29 -7.06 -11.87 -6.09
C VAL A 29 -8.27 -10.93 -6.09
N VAL A 30 -8.10 -9.71 -5.58
CA VAL A 30 -9.16 -8.69 -5.57
C VAL A 30 -9.62 -8.40 -7.00
N ALA A 31 -8.71 -8.13 -7.92
CA ALA A 31 -9.07 -7.82 -9.31
C ALA A 31 -9.82 -8.98 -10.00
N ARG A 32 -9.45 -10.24 -9.67
CA ARG A 32 -10.11 -11.42 -10.27
C ARG A 32 -11.50 -11.68 -9.69
N PHE A 33 -11.72 -11.40 -8.41
CA PHE A 33 -12.96 -11.73 -7.71
C PHE A 33 -13.90 -10.53 -7.52
N SER A 34 -13.45 -9.30 -7.76
CA SER A 34 -14.24 -8.09 -7.54
C SER A 34 -15.09 -7.67 -8.74
N SER A 35 -14.83 -8.20 -9.95
CA SER A 35 -15.53 -7.78 -11.18
C SER A 35 -17.06 -7.84 -11.05
N ASP A 36 -17.58 -8.91 -10.43
CA ASP A 36 -19.02 -9.17 -10.28
C ASP A 36 -19.53 -8.98 -8.84
N LYS A 37 -18.68 -8.48 -7.93
CA LYS A 37 -19.02 -8.33 -6.52
C LYS A 37 -19.14 -6.86 -6.12
N ASP A 38 -19.88 -6.64 -5.05
CA ASP A 38 -19.97 -5.33 -4.43
C ASP A 38 -18.65 -5.01 -3.71
N PRO A 39 -17.96 -3.90 -4.07
CA PRO A 39 -16.72 -3.50 -3.42
C PRO A 39 -16.88 -3.26 -1.91
N VAL A 40 -18.04 -2.80 -1.47
CA VAL A 40 -18.32 -2.58 -0.05
C VAL A 40 -18.34 -3.89 0.71
N LEU A 41 -19.07 -4.89 0.19
CA LEU A 41 -19.12 -6.22 0.80
C LEU A 41 -17.73 -6.86 0.83
N LEU A 42 -16.97 -6.74 -0.26
CA LEU A 42 -15.60 -7.24 -0.32
C LEU A 42 -14.72 -6.60 0.74
N THR A 43 -14.79 -5.28 0.90
CA THR A 43 -14.06 -4.53 1.93
C THR A 43 -14.42 -4.99 3.34
N ILE A 44 -15.71 -5.17 3.64
CA ILE A 44 -16.17 -5.64 4.94
C ILE A 44 -15.63 -7.05 5.24
N LEU A 45 -15.66 -7.97 4.27
CA LEU A 45 -15.14 -9.31 4.44
C LEU A 45 -13.62 -9.31 4.68
N GLN A 46 -12.87 -8.48 3.94
CA GLN A 46 -11.43 -8.33 4.12
C GLN A 46 -11.10 -7.83 5.52
N PHE A 47 -11.78 -6.79 6.00
CA PHE A 47 -11.57 -6.27 7.36
C PHE A 47 -12.01 -7.25 8.43
N GLY A 48 -13.12 -7.95 8.23
CA GLY A 48 -13.58 -8.99 9.14
C GLY A 48 -12.53 -10.08 9.33
N MET A 49 -11.98 -10.61 8.23
CA MET A 49 -10.91 -11.61 8.28
C MET A 49 -9.64 -11.06 8.91
N ALA A 50 -9.21 -9.87 8.53
CA ALA A 50 -8.03 -9.23 9.09
C ALA A 50 -8.18 -8.98 10.60
N ALA A 51 -9.35 -8.53 11.05
CA ALA A 51 -9.64 -8.31 12.46
C ALA A 51 -9.58 -9.62 13.25
N VAL A 52 -10.21 -10.70 12.76
CA VAL A 52 -10.17 -12.01 13.45
C VAL A 52 -8.74 -12.53 13.56
N LEU A 53 -7.98 -12.50 12.46
CA LEU A 53 -6.59 -12.95 12.48
C LEU A 53 -5.71 -12.09 13.37
N SER A 54 -5.89 -10.78 13.34
CA SER A 54 -5.14 -9.86 14.21
C SER A 54 -5.45 -10.09 15.69
N TRP A 55 -6.72 -10.34 16.04
CA TRP A 55 -7.10 -10.68 17.41
C TRP A 55 -6.49 -12.00 17.88
N ILE A 56 -6.50 -13.02 17.02
CA ILE A 56 -5.86 -14.31 17.36
C ILE A 56 -4.37 -14.09 17.65
N VAL A 57 -3.65 -13.37 16.78
CA VAL A 57 -2.22 -13.09 17.01
C VAL A 57 -2.03 -12.24 18.28
N ALA A 58 -2.84 -11.21 18.49
CA ALA A 58 -2.74 -10.32 19.64
C ALA A 58 -2.93 -11.06 20.97
N LEU A 59 -3.85 -12.01 21.04
CA LEU A 59 -4.06 -12.80 22.25
C LEU A 59 -2.84 -13.60 22.69
N PHE A 60 -1.99 -13.99 21.73
CA PHE A 60 -0.77 -14.77 22.03
C PHE A 60 0.49 -13.92 22.17
N THR A 61 0.52 -12.72 21.62
CA THR A 61 1.75 -11.93 21.50
C THR A 61 1.67 -10.54 22.14
N ALA A 62 0.47 -9.96 22.26
CA ALA A 62 0.32 -8.59 22.72
C ALA A 62 0.46 -8.45 24.25
N LYS A 63 1.21 -7.43 24.64
CA LYS A 63 1.16 -6.88 26.00
C LYS A 63 0.20 -5.71 25.96
N PHE A 64 -0.97 -5.87 26.53
CA PHE A 64 -1.95 -4.80 26.60
C PHE A 64 -1.44 -3.68 27.52
N PRO A 65 -1.45 -2.42 27.09
CA PRO A 65 -1.07 -1.31 27.93
C PRO A 65 -2.09 -1.12 29.06
N SER A 66 -1.61 -0.82 30.25
CA SER A 66 -2.48 -0.52 31.41
C SER A 66 -3.23 0.80 31.26
N GLU A 67 -2.67 1.73 30.51
CA GLU A 67 -3.26 3.05 30.27
C GLU A 67 -3.18 3.39 28.76
N VAL A 68 -4.28 3.89 28.21
CA VAL A 68 -4.35 4.35 26.82
C VAL A 68 -4.71 5.85 26.83
N PRO A 69 -3.80 6.74 26.46
CA PRO A 69 -4.10 8.17 26.42
C PRO A 69 -5.16 8.49 25.37
N ALA A 70 -6.03 9.47 25.65
CA ALA A 70 -7.11 9.85 24.74
C ALA A 70 -6.61 10.24 23.34
N SER A 71 -5.43 10.84 23.24
CA SER A 71 -4.79 11.16 21.94
C SER A 71 -4.52 9.93 21.09
N ALA A 72 -4.12 8.80 21.71
CA ALA A 72 -3.91 7.55 21.00
C ALA A 72 -5.23 6.97 20.49
N ILE A 73 -6.32 7.06 21.26
CA ILE A 73 -7.65 6.62 20.83
C ILE A 73 -8.09 7.39 19.59
N TRP A 74 -7.99 8.72 19.60
CA TRP A 74 -8.35 9.55 18.45
C TRP A 74 -7.47 9.24 17.22
N GLY A 75 -6.18 9.03 17.46
CA GLY A 75 -5.25 8.61 16.37
C GLY A 75 -5.66 7.27 15.76
N ILE A 76 -5.97 6.28 16.58
CA ILE A 76 -6.42 4.95 16.12
C ILE A 76 -7.74 5.05 15.35
N LEU A 77 -8.71 5.82 15.85
CA LEU A 77 -9.98 6.02 15.15
C LEU A 77 -9.77 6.70 13.78
N TYR A 78 -8.95 7.74 13.71
CA TYR A 78 -8.61 8.39 12.45
C TYR A 78 -7.97 7.41 11.47
N LEU A 79 -6.98 6.64 11.91
CA LEU A 79 -6.32 5.63 11.07
C LEU A 79 -7.30 4.54 10.63
N ALA A 80 -8.16 4.07 11.51
CA ALA A 80 -9.13 3.02 11.19
C ALA A 80 -10.16 3.47 10.15
N PHE A 81 -10.76 4.65 10.32
CA PHE A 81 -11.82 5.11 9.42
C PHE A 81 -11.29 5.72 8.13
N PHE A 82 -10.28 6.59 8.19
CA PHE A 82 -9.80 7.33 7.01
C PHE A 82 -8.62 6.65 6.31
N ALA A 83 -7.54 6.39 7.03
CA ALA A 83 -6.34 5.85 6.41
C ALA A 83 -6.47 4.38 6.01
N THR A 84 -7.36 3.63 6.66
CA THR A 84 -7.58 2.21 6.35
C THR A 84 -8.95 1.99 5.70
N GLY A 85 -10.03 2.35 6.37
CA GLY A 85 -11.40 2.08 5.91
C GLY A 85 -11.73 2.73 4.57
N ALA A 86 -11.64 4.05 4.52
CA ALA A 86 -11.95 4.79 3.29
C ALA A 86 -10.95 4.49 2.17
N ALA A 87 -9.65 4.41 2.49
CA ALA A 87 -8.61 4.12 1.49
C ALA A 87 -8.80 2.74 0.86
N MET A 88 -9.04 1.68 1.65
CA MET A 88 -9.24 0.33 1.14
C MET A 88 -10.54 0.21 0.32
N LEU A 89 -11.61 0.89 0.74
CA LEU A 89 -12.86 0.92 -0.04
C LEU A 89 -12.63 1.58 -1.39
N LEU A 90 -11.96 2.74 -1.43
CA LEU A 90 -11.63 3.43 -2.68
C LEU A 90 -10.72 2.58 -3.57
N GLN A 91 -9.75 1.88 -2.97
CA GLN A 91 -8.89 0.94 -3.67
C GLN A 91 -9.69 -0.20 -4.31
N ASN A 92 -10.60 -0.85 -3.57
CA ASN A 92 -11.43 -1.94 -4.09
C ASN A 92 -12.37 -1.45 -5.21
N VAL A 93 -12.94 -0.25 -5.07
CA VAL A 93 -13.75 0.38 -6.13
C VAL A 93 -12.88 0.66 -7.36
N GLY A 94 -11.71 1.24 -7.20
CA GLY A 94 -10.78 1.51 -8.30
C GLY A 94 -10.32 0.24 -9.02
N GLN A 95 -9.96 -0.79 -8.28
CA GLN A 95 -9.52 -2.08 -8.83
C GLN A 95 -10.60 -2.82 -9.60
N LYS A 96 -11.89 -2.60 -9.30
CA LYS A 96 -13.00 -3.17 -10.05
C LYS A 96 -12.99 -2.75 -11.53
N PHE A 97 -12.47 -1.56 -11.82
CA PHE A 97 -12.47 -0.96 -13.17
C PHE A 97 -11.07 -0.89 -13.80
N THR A 98 -10.05 -1.42 -13.12
CA THR A 98 -8.65 -1.29 -13.55
C THR A 98 -7.97 -2.65 -13.64
N GLU A 99 -7.16 -2.85 -14.67
CA GLU A 99 -6.35 -4.08 -14.80
C GLU A 99 -5.35 -4.19 -13.61
N PRO A 100 -5.08 -5.40 -13.09
CA PRO A 100 -4.23 -5.60 -11.89
C PRO A 100 -2.85 -4.96 -11.99
N VAL A 101 -2.23 -4.99 -13.16
CA VAL A 101 -0.89 -4.42 -13.38
C VAL A 101 -0.94 -2.90 -13.28
N SER A 102 -1.88 -2.26 -13.98
CA SER A 102 -2.09 -0.82 -13.90
C SER A 102 -2.46 -0.38 -12.48
N ALA A 103 -3.34 -1.13 -11.81
CA ALA A 103 -3.70 -0.86 -10.42
C ALA A 103 -2.48 -0.87 -9.49
N SER A 104 -1.62 -1.89 -9.59
CA SER A 104 -0.43 -2.00 -8.72
C SER A 104 0.56 -0.84 -8.93
N ILE A 105 0.71 -0.38 -10.17
CA ILE A 105 1.60 0.73 -10.49
C ILE A 105 1.02 2.07 -10.02
N LEU A 106 -0.29 2.28 -10.22
CA LEU A 106 -0.98 3.47 -9.69
C LEU A 106 -0.91 3.53 -8.16
N LEU A 107 -1.09 2.38 -7.49
CA LEU A 107 -0.92 2.30 -6.03
C LEU A 107 0.50 2.60 -5.57
N SER A 108 1.52 2.34 -6.41
CA SER A 108 2.90 2.72 -6.09
C SER A 108 3.10 4.24 -5.98
N LEU A 109 2.23 5.05 -6.60
CA LEU A 109 2.24 6.51 -6.43
C LEU A 109 1.87 6.95 -5.01
N GLU A 110 1.19 6.10 -4.23
CA GLU A 110 0.89 6.37 -2.83
C GLU A 110 2.16 6.72 -2.04
N SER A 111 3.24 5.96 -2.26
CA SER A 111 4.52 6.22 -1.60
C SER A 111 5.12 7.58 -2.00
N VAL A 112 4.94 8.00 -3.26
CA VAL A 112 5.39 9.31 -3.74
C VAL A 112 4.62 10.43 -3.05
N PHE A 113 3.28 10.34 -3.06
CA PHE A 113 2.43 11.33 -2.40
C PHE A 113 2.64 11.36 -0.89
N GLY A 114 2.82 10.19 -0.26
CA GLY A 114 3.11 10.09 1.18
C GLY A 114 4.37 10.87 1.57
N VAL A 115 5.46 10.69 0.83
CA VAL A 115 6.71 11.43 1.11
C VAL A 115 6.59 12.92 0.77
N ILE A 116 5.88 13.29 -0.30
CA ILE A 116 5.64 14.72 -0.61
C ILE A 116 4.87 15.40 0.52
N VAL A 117 3.79 14.78 1.01
CA VAL A 117 3.01 15.32 2.12
C VAL A 117 3.86 15.38 3.39
N SER A 118 4.63 14.33 3.68
CA SER A 118 5.55 14.27 4.83
C SER A 118 6.60 15.39 4.78
N ALA A 119 7.15 15.67 3.59
CA ALA A 119 8.10 16.75 3.39
C ALA A 119 7.45 18.15 3.56
N ILE A 120 6.23 18.34 3.06
CA ILE A 120 5.46 19.59 3.27
C ILE A 120 5.18 19.81 4.76
N CYS A 121 4.89 18.75 5.51
CA CYS A 121 4.69 18.80 6.96
C CYS A 121 6.01 18.95 7.75
N GLY A 122 7.17 18.99 7.08
CA GLY A 122 8.47 19.12 7.71
C GLY A 122 8.97 17.88 8.45
N ALA A 123 8.30 16.72 8.25
CA ALA A 123 8.67 15.47 8.89
C ALA A 123 9.79 14.72 8.15
N GLU A 124 9.96 14.96 6.84
CA GLU A 124 11.00 14.35 6.02
C GLU A 124 11.72 15.38 5.13
N GLN A 125 13.00 15.12 4.86
CA GLN A 125 13.79 15.91 3.91
C GLN A 125 13.85 15.19 2.56
N LEU A 126 13.51 15.90 1.49
CA LEU A 126 13.65 15.39 0.12
C LEU A 126 15.13 15.28 -0.25
N THR A 127 15.64 14.07 -0.23
CA THR A 127 17.01 13.78 -0.66
C THR A 127 17.06 13.49 -2.17
N PRO A 128 18.22 13.68 -2.85
CA PRO A 128 18.36 13.31 -4.26
C PRO A 128 18.04 11.84 -4.56
N LYS A 129 18.25 10.94 -3.59
CA LYS A 129 17.88 9.52 -3.72
C LYS A 129 16.36 9.33 -3.77
N ILE A 130 15.62 10.04 -2.93
CA ILE A 130 14.15 10.00 -2.91
C ILE A 130 13.61 10.56 -4.22
N CYS A 131 14.15 11.67 -4.70
CA CYS A 131 13.76 12.26 -5.99
C CYS A 131 14.03 11.31 -7.17
N ALA A 132 15.17 10.62 -7.18
CA ALA A 132 15.47 9.62 -8.19
C ALA A 132 14.47 8.44 -8.16
N GLY A 133 14.07 7.98 -6.96
CA GLY A 133 13.04 6.96 -6.77
C GLY A 133 11.70 7.40 -7.37
N PHE A 134 11.28 8.66 -7.16
CA PHE A 134 10.05 9.20 -7.74
C PHE A 134 10.08 9.21 -9.26
N VAL A 135 11.17 9.64 -9.85
CA VAL A 135 11.34 9.64 -11.32
C VAL A 135 11.19 8.23 -11.86
N LEU A 136 11.79 7.22 -11.21
CA LEU A 136 11.66 5.83 -11.63
C LEU A 136 10.22 5.32 -11.53
N ILE A 137 9.48 5.66 -10.46
CA ILE A 137 8.07 5.30 -10.32
C ILE A 137 7.24 5.96 -11.44
N PHE A 138 7.42 7.25 -11.69
CA PHE A 138 6.70 7.94 -12.78
C PHE A 138 6.98 7.35 -14.15
N ILE A 139 8.24 7.03 -14.45
CA ILE A 139 8.62 6.34 -15.69
C ILE A 139 7.89 4.99 -15.77
N SER A 140 7.85 4.22 -14.69
CA SER A 140 7.16 2.93 -14.64
C SER A 140 5.67 3.06 -14.91
N VAL A 141 5.01 4.09 -14.34
CA VAL A 141 3.60 4.39 -14.60
C VAL A 141 3.37 4.70 -16.08
N ILE A 142 4.17 5.60 -16.67
CA ILE A 142 4.05 5.98 -18.08
C ILE A 142 4.24 4.76 -18.98
N VAL A 143 5.26 3.95 -18.75
CA VAL A 143 5.56 2.76 -19.54
C VAL A 143 4.41 1.75 -19.45
N SER A 144 3.84 1.54 -18.28
CA SER A 144 2.72 0.61 -18.06
C SER A 144 1.45 1.10 -18.75
N GLU A 145 1.06 2.36 -18.53
CA GLU A 145 -0.17 2.93 -19.10
C GLU A 145 -0.11 3.02 -20.63
N THR A 146 1.03 3.38 -21.19
CA THR A 146 1.19 3.45 -22.65
C THR A 146 1.30 2.08 -23.30
N LYS A 147 1.45 1.00 -22.50
CA LYS A 147 1.67 -0.40 -22.98
C LYS A 147 2.73 -0.46 -24.08
N LEU A 148 3.69 0.48 -24.08
CA LEU A 148 4.66 0.69 -25.15
C LEU A 148 4.00 0.81 -26.53
N SER A 149 2.78 1.31 -26.62
CA SER A 149 2.01 1.43 -27.87
C SER A 149 2.76 2.23 -28.94
N PHE A 150 3.62 3.15 -28.52
CA PHE A 150 4.50 3.92 -29.41
C PHE A 150 5.60 3.07 -30.06
N LEU A 151 6.03 1.96 -29.43
CA LEU A 151 6.99 1.02 -30.04
C LEU A 151 6.30 -0.01 -30.94
N ARG A 152 5.02 -0.28 -30.73
CA ARG A 152 4.23 -1.27 -31.49
C ARG A 152 3.67 -0.71 -32.81
N LYS A 153 3.76 0.60 -33.05
CA LYS A 153 3.21 1.29 -34.23
C LYS A 153 4.13 1.23 -35.46
N LYS A 154 5.14 0.35 -35.46
CA LYS A 154 6.07 0.13 -36.58
C LYS A 154 6.07 -1.33 -37.04
N LYS A 155 4.87 -1.83 -37.46
CA LYS A 155 4.79 -2.97 -38.38
C LYS A 155 3.53 -2.86 -39.20
#